data_2418693aab2e5c0ad2108e2b95afa189
#
_entry.id   2418693aab2e5c0ad2108e2b95afa189
#
_cell.length_a   1.000
_cell.length_b   1.000
_cell.length_c   1.000
_cell.angle_alpha   90.00
_cell.angle_beta   90.00
_cell.angle_gamma   90.00
#
_symmetry.space_group_name_H-M   'P 1'
#
loop_
_entity.id
_entity.type
_entity.pdbx_description
1 polymer ?
#
loop_
_entity_poly.entity_id
_entity_poly.type
_entity_poly.pdbx_seq_one_letter_code
_entity_poly.pdbx_strand_id
1 'polypeptide(L)'
;MTTDFVGAEHEFHSKEFALGWAERFVPTPERIRLFELIFTQLKDDIPNNGNIIELGIGPGYLANYLLERMPHITYCGIDFSLPMLEIAQDRLQRHSSRVIYTQADLVKEAWEESVTKPVHAIVSTWALHDLGSPKNINIVYERSYSALNGGGILINGDFIKPIEAVQKFEGGRFYVAGHLELLGNVGFLNLHCLSLFEEEIENPTPAQNYACIRAEK
;
A
#
# COMPACT_ATOMS: atom_id res chain seq x y z
N MET A 1 12.11 -12.25 21.41
CA MET A 1 11.22 -11.08 21.38
C MET A 1 10.43 -11.19 20.10
N THR A 2 9.16 -11.46 20.19
CA THR A 2 8.25 -11.41 19.07
C THR A 2 8.22 -9.96 18.65
N THR A 3 8.76 -9.64 17.48
CA THR A 3 8.53 -8.35 16.83
C THR A 3 7.04 -8.29 16.58
N ASP A 4 6.34 -7.58 17.45
CA ASP A 4 4.94 -7.33 17.24
C ASP A 4 4.81 -6.51 15.96
N PHE A 5 4.03 -7.05 15.05
CA PHE A 5 3.50 -6.34 13.91
C PHE A 5 2.97 -5.00 14.37
N VAL A 6 2.77 -4.12 13.44
CA VAL A 6 2.07 -2.87 13.61
C VAL A 6 0.85 -3.09 14.50
N GLY A 7 1.02 -3.00 15.80
CA GLY A 7 0.02 -3.35 16.83
C GLY A 7 -0.28 -2.16 17.72
N ALA A 8 -1.11 -2.41 18.77
CA ALA A 8 -1.63 -1.36 19.66
C ALA A 8 -0.55 -0.51 20.38
N GLU A 9 0.69 -1.01 20.47
CA GLU A 9 1.81 -0.30 21.09
C GLU A 9 2.76 0.34 20.07
N HIS A 10 2.44 0.30 18.78
CA HIS A 10 3.28 0.88 17.75
C HIS A 10 3.35 2.41 17.87
N GLU A 11 4.52 2.99 17.63
CA GLU A 11 4.76 4.43 17.77
C GLU A 11 3.84 5.31 16.89
N PHE A 12 3.30 4.80 15.79
CA PHE A 12 2.31 5.48 14.96
C PHE A 12 0.95 5.72 15.65
N HIS A 13 0.71 5.15 16.82
CA HIS A 13 -0.43 5.53 17.67
C HIS A 13 -0.18 6.83 18.45
N SER A 14 1.07 7.30 18.52
CA SER A 14 1.41 8.62 19.03
C SER A 14 1.17 9.69 17.98
N LYS A 15 0.32 10.67 18.28
CA LYS A 15 0.04 11.80 17.39
C LYS A 15 1.29 12.63 17.07
N GLU A 16 2.14 12.85 18.06
CA GLU A 16 3.41 13.58 17.90
C GLU A 16 4.36 12.83 16.93
N PHE A 17 4.49 11.53 17.11
CA PHE A 17 5.30 10.69 16.22
C PHE A 17 4.76 10.70 14.78
N ALA A 18 3.45 10.48 14.63
CA ALA A 18 2.79 10.44 13.32
C ALA A 18 2.95 11.77 12.55
N LEU A 19 2.77 12.90 13.22
CA LEU A 19 2.98 14.23 12.63
C LEU A 19 4.45 14.43 12.21
N GLY A 20 5.40 14.18 13.11
CA GLY A 20 6.82 14.31 12.78
C GLY A 20 7.27 13.36 11.66
N TRP A 21 6.68 12.16 11.59
CA TRP A 21 6.93 11.24 10.48
C TRP A 21 6.36 11.79 9.16
N ALA A 22 5.10 12.23 9.16
CA ALA A 22 4.45 12.77 7.97
C ALA A 22 5.19 13.99 7.39
N GLU A 23 5.75 14.85 8.24
CA GLU A 23 6.56 16.00 7.81
C GLU A 23 7.90 15.59 7.18
N ARG A 24 8.55 14.53 7.69
CA ARG A 24 9.83 14.03 7.16
C ARG A 24 9.67 13.27 5.84
N PHE A 25 8.55 12.58 5.66
CA PHE A 25 8.30 11.71 4.51
C PHE A 25 7.43 12.35 3.42
N VAL A 26 7.54 13.67 3.26
CA VAL A 26 6.98 14.37 2.09
C VAL A 26 7.51 13.70 0.80
N PRO A 27 6.66 13.45 -0.19
CA PRO A 27 7.06 12.76 -1.41
C PRO A 27 8.22 13.44 -2.12
N THR A 28 9.32 12.71 -2.27
CA THR A 28 10.45 13.10 -3.11
C THR A 28 10.11 12.91 -4.59
N PRO A 29 10.91 13.44 -5.54
CA PRO A 29 10.72 13.16 -6.97
C PRO A 29 10.64 11.66 -7.29
N GLU A 30 11.42 10.82 -6.59
CA GLU A 30 11.41 9.36 -6.75
C GLU A 30 10.07 8.75 -6.31
N ARG A 31 9.54 9.20 -5.18
CA ARG A 31 8.22 8.78 -4.68
C ARG A 31 7.10 9.22 -5.62
N ILE A 32 7.19 10.43 -6.16
CA ILE A 32 6.24 10.93 -7.15
C ILE A 32 6.26 10.06 -8.42
N ARG A 33 7.43 9.56 -8.86
CA ARG A 33 7.53 8.62 -9.99
C ARG A 33 6.74 7.32 -9.74
N LEU A 34 6.77 6.80 -8.50
CA LEU A 34 5.95 5.63 -8.15
C LEU A 34 4.45 5.97 -8.21
N PHE A 35 4.04 7.13 -7.70
CA PHE A 35 2.64 7.56 -7.78
C PHE A 35 2.18 7.73 -9.23
N GLU A 36 3.03 8.29 -10.09
CA GLU A 36 2.75 8.43 -11.51
C GLU A 36 2.63 7.07 -12.22
N LEU A 37 3.50 6.11 -11.87
CA LEU A 37 3.42 4.75 -12.37
C LEU A 37 2.08 4.10 -11.98
N ILE A 38 1.69 4.17 -10.69
CA ILE A 38 0.41 3.66 -10.21
C ILE A 38 -0.76 4.33 -10.94
N PHE A 39 -0.76 5.67 -11.04
CA PHE A 39 -1.79 6.40 -11.78
C PHE A 39 -1.91 5.93 -13.22
N THR A 40 -0.77 5.74 -13.91
CA THR A 40 -0.75 5.28 -15.32
C THR A 40 -1.36 3.90 -15.47
N GLN A 41 -1.20 3.02 -14.48
CA GLN A 41 -1.82 1.69 -14.48
C GLN A 41 -3.32 1.72 -14.19
N LEU A 42 -3.82 2.76 -13.52
CA LEU A 42 -5.21 2.82 -13.09
C LEU A 42 -6.10 3.66 -14.01
N LYS A 43 -5.56 4.71 -14.63
CA LYS A 43 -6.33 5.76 -15.30
C LYS A 43 -7.24 5.25 -16.43
N ASP A 44 -6.83 4.19 -17.14
CA ASP A 44 -7.55 3.63 -18.28
C ASP A 44 -8.40 2.40 -17.90
N ASP A 45 -8.07 1.74 -16.79
CA ASP A 45 -8.71 0.50 -16.32
C ASP A 45 -9.84 0.76 -15.30
N ILE A 46 -9.79 1.89 -14.59
CA ILE A 46 -10.78 2.20 -13.56
C ILE A 46 -11.96 2.95 -14.19
N PRO A 47 -13.19 2.42 -14.09
CA PRO A 47 -14.37 3.06 -14.67
C PRO A 47 -14.70 4.37 -13.95
N ASN A 48 -15.52 5.20 -14.63
CA ASN A 48 -16.15 6.34 -13.97
C ASN A 48 -16.96 5.86 -12.75
N ASN A 49 -16.80 6.52 -11.63
CA ASN A 49 -17.29 6.10 -10.31
C ASN A 49 -16.63 4.80 -9.78
N GLY A 50 -15.44 4.46 -10.26
CA GLY A 50 -14.68 3.34 -9.76
C GLY A 50 -14.27 3.57 -8.29
N ASN A 51 -14.20 2.48 -7.53
CA ASN A 51 -13.82 2.50 -6.11
C ASN A 51 -12.41 1.92 -5.94
N ILE A 52 -11.54 2.69 -5.31
CA ILE A 52 -10.15 2.32 -5.00
C ILE A 52 -9.98 2.24 -3.50
N ILE A 53 -9.27 1.22 -3.04
CA ILE A 53 -8.86 1.07 -1.64
C ILE A 53 -7.34 1.27 -1.56
N GLU A 54 -6.87 2.05 -0.59
CA GLU A 54 -5.45 2.13 -0.23
C GLU A 54 -5.21 1.46 1.11
N LEU A 55 -4.29 0.48 1.12
CA LEU A 55 -3.85 -0.22 2.32
C LEU A 55 -2.62 0.49 2.90
N GLY A 56 -2.73 0.93 4.14
CA GLY A 56 -1.73 1.78 4.77
C GLY A 56 -1.72 3.18 4.14
N ILE A 57 -2.86 3.90 4.21
CA ILE A 57 -2.96 5.23 3.60
C ILE A 57 -1.96 6.24 4.19
N GLY A 58 -1.51 6.02 5.43
CA GLY A 58 -0.61 6.93 6.13
C GLY A 58 -1.12 8.38 6.08
N PRO A 59 -0.26 9.35 5.74
CA PRO A 59 -0.65 10.77 5.64
C PRO A 59 -1.47 11.12 4.39
N GLY A 60 -1.85 10.16 3.53
CA GLY A 60 -2.72 10.37 2.36
C GLY A 60 -2.02 10.99 1.14
N TYR A 61 -0.72 10.80 0.95
CA TYR A 61 0.00 11.39 -0.18
C TYR A 61 -0.39 10.77 -1.53
N LEU A 62 -0.43 9.41 -1.63
CA LEU A 62 -0.87 8.74 -2.85
C LEU A 62 -2.35 9.01 -3.12
N ALA A 63 -3.20 8.94 -2.08
CA ALA A 63 -4.62 9.27 -2.17
C ALA A 63 -4.83 10.67 -2.76
N ASN A 64 -4.11 11.69 -2.26
CA ASN A 64 -4.21 13.05 -2.79
C ASN A 64 -3.79 13.12 -4.26
N TYR A 65 -2.69 12.44 -4.62
CA TYR A 65 -2.19 12.42 -6.00
C TYR A 65 -3.20 11.81 -6.97
N LEU A 66 -3.83 10.69 -6.60
CA LEU A 66 -4.82 10.00 -7.43
C LEU A 66 -6.15 10.78 -7.50
N LEU A 67 -6.66 11.28 -6.38
CA LEU A 67 -7.93 12.01 -6.32
C LEU A 67 -7.91 13.33 -7.10
N GLU A 68 -6.76 13.98 -7.23
CA GLU A 68 -6.59 15.16 -8.06
C GLU A 68 -6.66 14.84 -9.57
N ARG A 69 -6.18 13.68 -9.98
CA ARG A 69 -6.05 13.27 -11.38
C ARG A 69 -7.21 12.40 -11.86
N MET A 70 -7.93 11.79 -10.93
CA MET A 70 -9.08 10.92 -11.20
C MET A 70 -10.32 11.48 -10.48
N PRO A 71 -10.96 12.54 -11.03
CA PRO A 71 -12.04 13.24 -10.34
C PRO A 71 -13.31 12.40 -10.16
N HIS A 72 -13.42 11.27 -10.86
CA HIS A 72 -14.62 10.43 -10.87
C HIS A 72 -14.55 9.20 -9.96
N ILE A 73 -13.43 8.98 -9.26
CA ILE A 73 -13.31 7.83 -8.35
C ILE A 73 -13.81 8.13 -6.94
N THR A 74 -14.22 7.08 -6.24
CA THR A 74 -14.33 7.04 -4.78
C THR A 74 -13.11 6.33 -4.19
N TYR A 75 -12.78 6.65 -2.96
CA TYR A 75 -11.55 6.18 -2.32
C TYR A 75 -11.79 5.74 -0.89
N CYS A 76 -11.24 4.61 -0.50
CA CYS A 76 -11.24 4.15 0.87
C CYS A 76 -9.80 4.03 1.36
N GLY A 77 -9.41 4.84 2.34
CA GLY A 77 -8.11 4.72 2.99
C GLY A 77 -8.20 3.86 4.24
N ILE A 78 -7.40 2.80 4.32
CA ILE A 78 -7.31 1.93 5.48
C ILE A 78 -5.96 2.14 6.15
N ASP A 79 -5.97 2.35 7.45
CA ASP A 79 -4.76 2.40 8.28
C ASP A 79 -5.08 1.90 9.70
N PHE A 80 -4.08 1.31 10.38
CA PHE A 80 -4.26 0.91 11.78
C PHE A 80 -4.13 2.11 12.73
N SER A 81 -3.41 3.16 12.31
CA SER A 81 -3.10 4.35 13.08
C SER A 81 -4.18 5.41 12.92
N LEU A 82 -4.94 5.66 13.99
CA LEU A 82 -5.91 6.76 14.00
C LEU A 82 -5.25 8.14 13.77
N PRO A 83 -4.07 8.46 14.36
CA PRO A 83 -3.37 9.70 14.04
C PRO A 83 -3.02 9.85 12.55
N MET A 84 -2.63 8.78 11.86
CA MET A 84 -2.37 8.83 10.42
C MET A 84 -3.66 9.11 9.62
N LEU A 85 -4.78 8.48 10.00
CA LEU A 85 -6.08 8.75 9.38
C LEU A 85 -6.52 10.21 9.60
N GLU A 86 -6.28 10.80 10.77
CA GLU A 86 -6.55 12.22 11.02
C GLU A 86 -5.73 13.11 10.09
N ILE A 87 -4.44 12.84 9.93
CA ILE A 87 -3.56 13.59 9.02
C ILE A 87 -4.02 13.45 7.57
N ALA A 88 -4.38 12.22 7.15
CA ALA A 88 -4.93 11.98 5.82
C ALA A 88 -6.25 12.74 5.61
N GLN A 89 -7.13 12.76 6.59
CA GLN A 89 -8.40 13.48 6.55
C GLN A 89 -8.19 14.99 6.36
N ASP A 90 -7.25 15.57 7.08
CA ASP A 90 -6.91 16.99 6.94
C ASP A 90 -6.35 17.29 5.54
N ARG A 91 -5.43 16.45 5.05
CA ARG A 91 -4.84 16.58 3.70
C ARG A 91 -5.88 16.48 2.60
N LEU A 92 -6.82 15.55 2.74
CA LEU A 92 -7.82 15.22 1.72
C LEU A 92 -9.14 15.99 1.90
N GLN A 93 -9.18 17.02 2.74
CA GLN A 93 -10.39 17.79 3.07
C GLN A 93 -11.15 18.24 1.82
N ARG A 94 -10.45 18.69 0.77
CA ARG A 94 -11.09 19.10 -0.50
C ARG A 94 -11.72 17.96 -1.30
N HIS A 95 -11.42 16.71 -0.94
CA HIS A 95 -11.95 15.48 -1.55
C HIS A 95 -12.90 14.73 -0.61
N SER A 96 -13.27 15.31 0.55
CA SER A 96 -13.99 14.64 1.64
C SER A 96 -15.30 13.96 1.21
N SER A 97 -15.98 14.46 0.18
CA SER A 97 -17.20 13.84 -0.35
C SER A 97 -16.97 12.51 -1.08
N ARG A 98 -15.72 12.16 -1.35
CA ARG A 98 -15.33 10.97 -2.13
C ARG A 98 -14.41 10.03 -1.38
N VAL A 99 -14.05 10.32 -0.12
CA VAL A 99 -13.10 9.54 0.67
C VAL A 99 -13.78 9.00 1.92
N ILE A 100 -13.56 7.71 2.17
CA ILE A 100 -13.94 7.02 3.41
C ILE A 100 -12.65 6.58 4.09
N TYR A 101 -12.62 6.65 5.41
CA TYR A 101 -11.48 6.22 6.24
C TYR A 101 -11.91 5.06 7.12
N THR A 102 -11.09 4.00 7.14
CA THR A 102 -11.31 2.82 7.96
C THR A 102 -10.09 2.57 8.82
N GLN A 103 -10.26 2.58 10.14
CA GLN A 103 -9.21 2.14 11.04
C GLN A 103 -9.26 0.61 11.13
N ALA A 104 -8.21 -0.07 10.71
CA ALA A 104 -8.11 -1.52 10.80
C ALA A 104 -6.66 -2.02 10.77
N ASP A 105 -6.37 -3.07 11.53
CA ASP A 105 -5.16 -3.89 11.39
C ASP A 105 -5.37 -4.83 10.19
N LEU A 106 -4.56 -4.65 9.15
CA LEU A 106 -4.69 -5.38 7.88
C LEU A 106 -4.57 -6.90 8.03
N VAL A 107 -3.89 -7.38 9.07
CA VAL A 107 -3.66 -8.80 9.32
C VAL A 107 -4.70 -9.39 10.26
N LYS A 108 -5.08 -8.66 11.32
CA LYS A 108 -5.94 -9.20 12.39
C LYS A 108 -7.42 -9.02 12.13
N GLU A 109 -7.80 -8.01 11.36
CA GLU A 109 -9.20 -7.65 11.13
C GLU A 109 -9.67 -7.98 9.71
N ALA A 110 -10.93 -8.40 9.57
CA ALA A 110 -11.57 -8.73 8.29
C ALA A 110 -12.09 -7.43 7.60
N TRP A 111 -11.18 -6.50 7.31
CA TRP A 111 -11.51 -5.19 6.71
C TRP A 111 -12.19 -5.33 5.34
N GLU A 112 -11.90 -6.40 4.61
CA GLU A 112 -12.46 -6.70 3.28
C GLU A 112 -13.98 -6.95 3.30
N GLU A 113 -14.55 -7.27 4.46
CA GLU A 113 -15.99 -7.47 4.64
C GLU A 113 -16.74 -6.14 4.79
N SER A 114 -16.06 -5.09 5.25
CA SER A 114 -16.65 -3.79 5.56
C SER A 114 -16.56 -2.76 4.43
N VAL A 115 -15.79 -3.04 3.37
CA VAL A 115 -15.57 -2.09 2.28
C VAL A 115 -16.74 -2.03 1.31
N THR A 116 -16.98 -0.84 0.76
CA THR A 116 -18.02 -0.62 -0.25
C THR A 116 -17.66 -1.33 -1.55
N LYS A 117 -18.55 -2.17 -2.02
CA LYS A 117 -18.43 -2.90 -3.31
C LYS A 117 -19.13 -2.13 -4.44
N PRO A 118 -18.70 -2.27 -5.72
CA PRO A 118 -17.57 -3.06 -6.19
C PRO A 118 -16.23 -2.38 -5.90
N VAL A 119 -15.17 -3.15 -5.68
CA VAL A 119 -13.79 -2.66 -5.53
C VAL A 119 -13.03 -2.93 -6.83
N HIS A 120 -12.59 -1.86 -7.51
CA HIS A 120 -11.95 -1.93 -8.82
C HIS A 120 -10.43 -2.01 -8.73
N ALA A 121 -9.85 -1.34 -7.73
CA ALA A 121 -8.44 -1.46 -7.45
C ALA A 121 -8.14 -1.44 -5.95
N ILE A 122 -7.07 -2.11 -5.59
CA ILE A 122 -6.42 -2.00 -4.28
C ILE A 122 -4.98 -1.57 -4.52
N VAL A 123 -4.56 -0.52 -3.84
CA VAL A 123 -3.21 0.02 -3.93
C VAL A 123 -2.55 0.06 -2.55
N SER A 124 -1.24 -0.05 -2.51
CA SER A 124 -0.44 0.16 -1.30
C SER A 124 0.90 0.75 -1.66
N THR A 125 1.43 1.64 -0.84
CA THR A 125 2.80 2.16 -0.99
C THR A 125 3.50 2.21 0.35
N TRP A 126 4.68 1.58 0.42
CA TRP A 126 5.57 1.57 1.60
C TRP A 126 4.87 1.24 2.92
N ALA A 127 3.97 0.23 2.90
CA ALA A 127 3.20 -0.16 4.07
C ALA A 127 3.27 -1.67 4.39
N LEU A 128 3.23 -2.54 3.38
CA LEU A 128 3.12 -3.98 3.64
C LEU A 128 4.40 -4.59 4.22
N HIS A 129 5.58 -4.01 3.94
CA HIS A 129 6.84 -4.48 4.54
C HIS A 129 6.83 -4.41 6.07
N ASP A 130 6.09 -3.45 6.66
CA ASP A 130 5.94 -3.29 8.11
C ASP A 130 5.10 -4.40 8.76
N LEU A 131 4.44 -5.24 7.97
CA LEU A 131 3.71 -6.41 8.48
C LEU A 131 4.63 -7.54 8.98
N GLY A 132 5.93 -7.39 8.83
CA GLY A 132 6.99 -8.15 9.49
C GLY A 132 7.23 -9.56 8.96
N SER A 133 6.41 -10.10 8.07
CA SER A 133 6.65 -11.42 7.47
C SER A 133 5.92 -11.66 6.15
N PRO A 134 6.44 -12.53 5.26
CA PRO A 134 5.72 -12.97 4.06
C PRO A 134 4.36 -13.61 4.37
N LYS A 135 4.23 -14.31 5.50
CA LYS A 135 2.98 -14.92 5.94
C LYS A 135 1.87 -13.86 6.15
N ASN A 136 2.21 -12.75 6.79
CA ASN A 136 1.24 -11.69 7.05
C ASN A 136 0.88 -10.94 5.76
N ILE A 137 1.86 -10.72 4.89
CA ILE A 137 1.60 -10.14 3.57
C ILE A 137 0.69 -11.04 2.75
N ASN A 138 0.86 -12.37 2.83
CA ASN A 138 -0.04 -13.32 2.18
C ASN A 138 -1.50 -13.18 2.67
N ILE A 139 -1.72 -13.03 3.99
CA ILE A 139 -3.06 -12.77 4.54
C ILE A 139 -3.67 -11.52 3.91
N VAL A 140 -2.89 -10.45 3.77
CA VAL A 140 -3.38 -9.21 3.13
C VAL A 140 -3.68 -9.41 1.64
N TYR A 141 -2.90 -10.21 0.93
CA TYR A 141 -3.19 -10.58 -0.46
C TYR A 141 -4.46 -11.42 -0.59
N GLU A 142 -4.70 -12.39 0.29
CA GLU A 142 -5.93 -13.19 0.33
C GLU A 142 -7.17 -12.30 0.58
N ARG A 143 -7.10 -11.37 1.54
CA ARG A 143 -8.14 -10.40 1.82
C ARG A 143 -8.37 -9.45 0.64
N SER A 144 -7.30 -8.98 0.02
CA SER A 144 -7.36 -8.13 -1.18
C SER A 144 -8.05 -8.85 -2.34
N TYR A 145 -7.71 -10.12 -2.56
CA TYR A 145 -8.38 -10.94 -3.56
C TYR A 145 -9.86 -11.09 -3.25
N SER A 146 -10.24 -11.33 -2.01
CA SER A 146 -11.63 -11.42 -1.58
C SER A 146 -12.38 -10.09 -1.78
N ALA A 147 -11.75 -8.96 -1.48
CA ALA A 147 -12.32 -7.63 -1.62
C ALA A 147 -12.56 -7.23 -3.09
N LEU A 148 -11.61 -7.46 -3.97
CA LEU A 148 -11.67 -7.07 -5.38
C LEU A 148 -12.82 -7.75 -6.12
N ASN A 149 -13.43 -7.04 -7.07
CA ASN A 149 -14.31 -7.66 -8.05
C ASN A 149 -13.51 -8.37 -9.15
N GLY A 150 -14.18 -9.20 -9.96
CA GLY A 150 -13.55 -9.85 -11.13
C GLY A 150 -12.98 -8.81 -12.10
N GLY A 151 -11.73 -8.97 -12.53
CA GLY A 151 -10.97 -8.01 -13.31
C GLY A 151 -10.41 -6.83 -12.51
N GLY A 152 -10.54 -6.85 -11.17
CA GLY A 152 -9.96 -5.83 -10.31
C GLY A 152 -8.44 -5.96 -10.19
N ILE A 153 -7.77 -4.86 -9.88
CA ILE A 153 -6.32 -4.72 -9.92
C ILE A 153 -5.76 -4.52 -8.51
N LEU A 154 -4.69 -5.24 -8.18
CA LEU A 154 -3.86 -4.95 -7.01
C LEU A 154 -2.53 -4.36 -7.47
N ILE A 155 -2.11 -3.25 -6.86
CA ILE A 155 -0.79 -2.65 -7.08
C ILE A 155 -0.13 -2.42 -5.72
N ASN A 156 1.04 -3.02 -5.53
CA ASN A 156 1.88 -2.81 -4.35
C ASN A 156 3.22 -2.21 -4.75
N GLY A 157 3.48 -0.99 -4.31
CA GLY A 157 4.76 -0.30 -4.44
C GLY A 157 5.49 -0.30 -3.10
N ASP A 158 6.37 -1.25 -2.85
CA ASP A 158 6.91 -1.45 -1.52
C ASP A 158 8.40 -1.76 -1.49
N PHE A 159 8.99 -1.62 -0.31
CA PHE A 159 10.37 -2.01 -0.08
C PHE A 159 10.54 -3.52 -0.25
N ILE A 160 11.61 -3.88 -0.93
CA ILE A 160 11.96 -5.27 -1.22
C ILE A 160 13.38 -5.57 -0.72
N LYS A 161 13.69 -6.86 -0.64
CA LYS A 161 15.07 -7.33 -0.53
C LYS A 161 15.58 -7.64 -1.93
N PRO A 162 16.69 -7.01 -2.39
CA PRO A 162 17.34 -7.38 -3.64
C PRO A 162 17.82 -8.83 -3.60
N ILE A 163 17.77 -9.53 -4.75
CA ILE A 163 18.10 -10.96 -4.81
C ILE A 163 19.54 -11.25 -4.43
N GLU A 164 20.46 -10.34 -4.75
CA GLU A 164 21.90 -10.47 -4.50
C GLU A 164 22.33 -9.92 -3.14
N ALA A 165 21.41 -9.32 -2.39
CA ALA A 165 21.75 -8.72 -1.09
C ALA A 165 22.04 -9.80 -0.05
N VAL A 166 23.24 -9.71 0.54
CA VAL A 166 23.70 -10.62 1.61
C VAL A 166 23.33 -10.10 3.01
N GLN A 167 22.97 -8.83 3.11
CA GLN A 167 22.56 -8.20 4.37
C GLN A 167 21.24 -8.77 4.88
N LYS A 168 21.04 -8.75 6.18
CA LYS A 168 19.78 -9.10 6.80
C LYS A 168 18.79 -7.94 6.67
N PHE A 169 17.63 -8.22 6.11
CA PHE A 169 16.50 -7.30 6.02
C PHE A 169 15.42 -7.66 7.05
N GLU A 170 14.52 -6.74 7.30
CA GLU A 170 13.29 -7.01 8.05
C GLU A 170 12.47 -8.10 7.36
N GLY A 171 11.74 -8.89 8.14
CA GLY A 171 11.02 -10.06 7.61
C GLY A 171 9.95 -9.74 6.56
N GLY A 172 9.42 -8.52 6.55
CA GLY A 172 8.46 -8.05 5.54
C GLY A 172 9.11 -7.61 4.21
N ARG A 173 10.43 -7.42 4.19
CA ARG A 173 11.19 -7.12 2.96
C ARG A 173 11.76 -8.41 2.39
N PHE A 174 11.17 -8.90 1.32
CA PHE A 174 11.62 -10.11 0.63
C PHE A 174 11.63 -9.90 -0.89
N TYR A 175 12.04 -10.91 -1.64
CA TYR A 175 12.26 -10.81 -3.07
C TYR A 175 10.97 -10.55 -3.86
N VAL A 176 11.07 -9.82 -4.96
CA VAL A 176 9.96 -9.63 -5.92
C VAL A 176 9.35 -10.98 -6.34
N ALA A 177 10.21 -11.98 -6.66
CA ALA A 177 9.74 -13.31 -7.02
C ALA A 177 8.86 -13.95 -5.93
N GLY A 178 9.18 -13.73 -4.64
CA GLY A 178 8.35 -14.20 -3.53
C GLY A 178 7.00 -13.51 -3.46
N HIS A 179 6.92 -12.20 -3.72
CA HIS A 179 5.63 -11.49 -3.83
C HIS A 179 4.78 -12.05 -4.97
N LEU A 180 5.39 -12.27 -6.16
CA LEU A 180 4.68 -12.84 -7.32
C LEU A 180 4.19 -14.26 -7.04
N GLU A 181 4.99 -15.08 -6.36
CA GLU A 181 4.61 -16.44 -5.94
C GLU A 181 3.41 -16.41 -4.97
N LEU A 182 3.43 -15.55 -3.94
CA LEU A 182 2.31 -15.41 -3.01
C LEU A 182 1.03 -14.97 -3.73
N LEU A 183 1.11 -13.97 -4.60
CA LEU A 183 -0.02 -13.50 -5.39
C LEU A 183 -0.60 -14.60 -6.28
N GLY A 184 0.26 -15.36 -6.96
CA GLY A 184 -0.16 -16.49 -7.81
C GLY A 184 -0.82 -17.61 -7.00
N ASN A 185 -0.30 -17.92 -5.81
CA ASN A 185 -0.89 -18.93 -4.91
C ASN A 185 -2.27 -18.50 -4.37
N VAL A 186 -2.51 -17.21 -4.18
CA VAL A 186 -3.81 -16.65 -3.83
C VAL A 186 -4.81 -16.75 -4.97
N GLY A 187 -4.35 -16.78 -6.22
CA GLY A 187 -5.20 -16.89 -7.42
C GLY A 187 -5.17 -15.66 -8.31
N PHE A 188 -4.33 -14.67 -8.03
CA PHE A 188 -4.13 -13.55 -8.95
C PHE A 188 -3.49 -13.99 -10.26
N LEU A 189 -3.82 -13.32 -11.34
CA LEU A 189 -3.33 -13.52 -12.69
C LEU A 189 -2.55 -12.29 -13.17
N ASN A 190 -1.92 -12.39 -14.35
CA ASN A 190 -1.21 -11.28 -14.98
C ASN A 190 -0.25 -10.56 -14.02
N LEU A 191 0.60 -11.36 -13.38
CA LEU A 191 1.55 -10.90 -12.36
C LEU A 191 2.74 -10.20 -13.01
N HIS A 192 2.97 -8.94 -12.68
CA HIS A 192 4.05 -8.13 -13.25
C HIS A 192 4.80 -7.34 -12.18
N CYS A 193 6.13 -7.34 -12.27
CA CYS A 193 6.93 -6.28 -11.67
C CYS A 193 7.03 -5.16 -12.70
N LEU A 194 6.32 -4.05 -12.45
CA LEU A 194 6.26 -2.90 -13.34
C LEU A 194 7.53 -2.08 -13.34
N SER A 195 8.18 -2.02 -12.18
CA SER A 195 9.45 -1.29 -11.99
C SER A 195 10.18 -1.86 -10.79
N LEU A 196 11.50 -1.89 -10.90
CA LEU A 196 12.43 -2.30 -9.86
C LEU A 196 13.42 -1.16 -9.63
N PHE A 197 13.56 -0.72 -8.39
CA PHE A 197 14.41 0.39 -7.98
C PHE A 197 15.49 -0.12 -7.00
N GLU A 198 16.43 -0.91 -7.50
CA GLU A 198 17.57 -1.43 -6.75
C GLU A 198 18.79 -0.52 -6.99
N GLU A 199 18.94 0.52 -6.19
CA GLU A 199 20.02 1.49 -6.36
C GLU A 199 21.25 1.19 -5.49
N GLU A 200 21.07 0.51 -4.34
CA GLU A 200 22.16 0.14 -3.43
C GLU A 200 21.98 -1.27 -2.89
N ILE A 201 22.69 -2.22 -3.48
CA ILE A 201 22.67 -3.62 -3.04
C ILE A 201 23.59 -3.83 -1.82
N GLU A 202 24.76 -3.18 -1.79
CA GLU A 202 25.77 -3.39 -0.74
C GLU A 202 25.44 -2.64 0.56
N ASN A 203 24.93 -1.41 0.45
CA ASN A 203 24.56 -0.56 1.60
C ASN A 203 23.18 0.05 1.40
N PRO A 204 22.10 -0.76 1.40
CA PRO A 204 20.76 -0.27 1.13
C PRO A 204 20.30 0.69 2.24
N THR A 205 19.80 1.84 1.83
CA THR A 205 19.13 2.76 2.75
C THR A 205 17.62 2.47 2.81
N PRO A 206 16.90 2.93 3.83
CA PRO A 206 15.44 2.79 3.90
C PRO A 206 14.67 3.39 2.72
N ALA A 207 15.30 4.28 1.94
CA ALA A 207 14.69 4.95 0.81
C ALA A 207 14.92 4.24 -0.55
N GLN A 208 15.63 3.11 -0.54
CA GLN A 208 16.10 2.41 -1.74
C GLN A 208 15.61 0.96 -1.74
N ASN A 209 15.79 0.27 -2.87
CA ASN A 209 15.37 -1.10 -3.05
C ASN A 209 13.85 -1.30 -2.84
N TYR A 210 13.06 -0.71 -3.70
CA TYR A 210 11.62 -0.95 -3.76
C TYR A 210 11.18 -1.38 -5.16
N ALA A 211 10.03 -2.03 -5.22
CA ALA A 211 9.44 -2.49 -6.48
C ALA A 211 7.97 -2.10 -6.54
N CYS A 212 7.47 -1.93 -7.76
CA CYS A 212 6.05 -1.80 -8.03
C CYS A 212 5.53 -3.08 -8.69
N ILE A 213 4.64 -3.77 -8.02
CA ILE A 213 4.09 -5.07 -8.44
C ILE A 213 2.60 -4.88 -8.75
N ARG A 214 2.14 -5.41 -9.90
CA ARG A 214 0.75 -5.42 -10.34
C ARG A 214 0.25 -6.85 -10.50
N ALA A 215 -0.99 -7.09 -10.09
CA ALA A 215 -1.70 -8.35 -10.24
C ALA A 215 -3.18 -8.10 -10.56
N GLU A 216 -3.85 -9.05 -11.21
CA GLU A 216 -5.27 -8.97 -11.58
C GLU A 216 -6.06 -10.14 -10.99
N LYS A 217 -7.30 -9.87 -10.56
CA LYS A 217 -8.23 -10.92 -10.09
C LYS A 217 -9.01 -11.52 -11.24
#